data_a42acf03e5ff39a81c8db00729a04080
#
_entry.id   a42acf03e5ff39a81c8db00729a04080
#
_cell.length_a   1.000
_cell.length_b   1.000
_cell.length_c   1.000
_cell.angle_alpha   90.00
_cell.angle_beta   90.00
_cell.angle_gamma   90.00
#
_symmetry.space_group_name_H-M   'P 1'
#
loop_
_entity.id
_entity.type
_entity.pdbx_description
1 polymer ?
#
loop_
_entity_poly.entity_id
_entity_poly.type
_entity_poly.pdbx_seq_one_letter_code
_entity_poly.pdbx_strand_id
1 'polypeptide(L)'
;MRKVIGIGETVLDIIFKDNKPVNAVPGGSALNAIVSLSRAGISADFIGEVGHDRVGSHILDFLKDNHVGVSKMEISPEGQSHLSLAFLDEENNADYL
;
A
#
# COMPACT_ATOMS: atom_id res chain seq x y z
N MET A 1 18.97 16.92 -7.82
CA MET A 1 17.52 16.76 -7.73
C MET A 1 17.13 16.29 -6.32
N ARG A 2 16.15 16.92 -5.74
CA ARG A 2 15.66 16.53 -4.42
C ARG A 2 14.69 15.36 -4.55
N LYS A 3 14.75 14.47 -3.59
CA LYS A 3 13.88 13.28 -3.54
C LYS A 3 13.22 13.23 -2.18
N VAL A 4 11.92 12.92 -2.15
CA VAL A 4 11.18 12.71 -0.92
C VAL A 4 11.23 11.22 -0.60
N ILE A 5 11.44 10.89 0.66
CA ILE A 5 11.49 9.51 1.12
C ILE A 5 10.35 9.31 2.12
N GLY A 6 9.47 8.36 1.80
CA GLY A 6 8.43 7.91 2.72
C GLY A 6 8.92 6.70 3.50
N ILE A 7 8.65 6.68 4.79
CA ILE A 7 9.02 5.56 5.68
C ILE A 7 7.76 5.16 6.45
N GLY A 8 7.40 3.89 6.38
CA GLY A 8 6.24 3.45 7.14
C GLY A 8 5.83 2.03 6.84
N GLU A 9 4.66 1.67 7.34
CA GLU A 9 4.07 0.36 7.13
C GLU A 9 3.23 0.36 5.85
N THR A 10 3.14 -0.81 5.26
CA THR A 10 2.27 -1.05 4.10
C THR A 10 1.24 -2.11 4.47
N VAL A 11 0.05 -1.96 3.91
CA VAL A 11 -1.01 -2.96 4.06
C VAL A 11 -1.70 -3.13 2.71
N LEU A 12 -2.33 -4.27 2.52
CA LEU A 12 -3.30 -4.43 1.44
C LEU A 12 -4.68 -4.34 2.06
N ASP A 13 -5.42 -3.28 1.70
CA ASP A 13 -6.80 -3.08 2.15
C ASP A 13 -7.74 -3.82 1.22
N ILE A 14 -8.43 -4.82 1.75
CA ILE A 14 -9.47 -5.53 1.01
C ILE A 14 -10.82 -4.95 1.41
N ILE A 15 -11.51 -4.38 0.43
CA ILE A 15 -12.74 -3.65 0.67
C ILE A 15 -13.91 -4.53 0.32
N PHE A 16 -14.86 -4.65 1.26
CA PHE A 16 -16.07 -5.44 1.13
C PHE A 16 -17.27 -4.52 1.11
N LYS A 17 -18.25 -4.86 0.30
CA LYS A 17 -19.58 -4.26 0.32
C LYS A 17 -20.61 -5.35 0.14
N ASP A 18 -21.69 -5.33 0.93
CA ASP A 18 -22.70 -6.39 0.95
C ASP A 18 -22.06 -7.77 1.15
N ASN A 19 -21.06 -7.84 2.02
CA ASN A 19 -20.29 -9.06 2.37
C ASN A 19 -19.55 -9.68 1.17
N LYS A 20 -19.29 -8.91 0.13
CA LYS A 20 -18.51 -9.35 -1.03
C LYS A 20 -17.28 -8.45 -1.20
N PRO A 21 -16.13 -9.05 -1.54
CA PRO A 21 -14.96 -8.23 -1.86
C PRO A 21 -15.19 -7.48 -3.15
N VAL A 22 -15.00 -6.17 -3.14
CA VAL A 22 -15.19 -5.30 -4.30
C VAL A 22 -13.92 -4.66 -4.80
N ASN A 23 -12.88 -4.60 -3.95
CA ASN A 23 -11.61 -4.01 -4.34
C ASN A 23 -10.50 -4.45 -3.39
N ALA A 24 -9.27 -4.32 -3.84
CA ALA A 24 -8.08 -4.53 -3.01
C ALA A 24 -7.06 -3.45 -3.39
N VAL A 25 -6.67 -2.63 -2.41
CA VAL A 25 -5.84 -1.45 -2.66
C VAL A 25 -4.68 -1.42 -1.67
N PRO A 26 -3.44 -1.28 -2.13
CA PRO A 26 -2.34 -1.01 -1.22
C PRO A 26 -2.57 0.29 -0.46
N GLY A 27 -2.27 0.30 0.82
CA GLY A 27 -2.53 1.41 1.70
C GLY A 27 -1.51 1.57 2.80
N GLY A 28 -1.85 2.40 3.76
CA GLY A 28 -0.99 2.89 4.81
C GLY A 28 -0.78 4.39 4.65
N SER A 29 -0.73 5.14 5.76
CA SER A 29 -0.67 6.61 5.67
C SER A 29 0.56 7.11 4.94
N ALA A 30 1.74 6.54 5.21
CA ALA A 30 2.97 6.97 4.56
C ALA A 30 2.97 6.58 3.08
N LEU A 31 2.48 5.38 2.75
CA LEU A 31 2.37 4.94 1.36
C LEU A 31 1.45 5.85 0.57
N ASN A 32 0.28 6.17 1.12
CA ASN A 32 -0.69 7.03 0.45
C ASN A 32 -0.11 8.42 0.19
N ALA A 33 0.61 8.99 1.17
CA ALA A 33 1.24 10.30 1.02
C ALA A 33 2.30 10.27 -0.09
N ILE A 34 3.15 9.24 -0.11
CA ILE A 34 4.25 9.16 -1.08
C ILE A 34 3.73 8.94 -2.50
N VAL A 35 2.67 8.14 -2.66
CA VAL A 35 2.04 7.91 -3.95
C VAL A 35 1.42 9.20 -4.48
N SER A 36 0.76 9.97 -3.61
CA SER A 36 0.18 11.26 -3.99
C SER A 36 1.25 12.25 -4.46
N LEU A 37 2.37 12.32 -3.76
CA LEU A 37 3.49 13.17 -4.15
C LEU A 37 4.10 12.74 -5.48
N SER A 38 4.26 11.45 -5.68
CA SER A 38 4.79 10.92 -6.94
C SER A 38 3.86 11.23 -8.12
N ARG A 39 2.56 11.10 -7.92
CA ARG A 39 1.56 11.45 -8.94
C ARG A 39 1.58 12.94 -9.29
N ALA A 40 1.99 13.78 -8.34
CA ALA A 40 2.15 15.21 -8.56
C ALA A 40 3.50 15.57 -9.23
N GLY A 41 4.30 14.58 -9.60
CA GLY A 41 5.56 14.79 -10.32
C GLY A 41 6.78 14.92 -9.43
N ILE A 42 6.65 14.65 -8.14
CA ILE A 42 7.78 14.73 -7.20
C ILE A 42 8.51 13.39 -7.19
N SER A 43 9.85 13.43 -7.30
CA SER A 43 10.66 12.22 -7.20
C SER A 43 10.58 11.65 -5.78
N ALA A 44 10.19 10.39 -5.66
CA ALA A 44 9.88 9.79 -4.37
C ALA A 44 10.35 8.35 -4.28
N ASP A 45 10.87 7.97 -3.11
CA ASP A 45 11.18 6.59 -2.76
C ASP A 45 10.38 6.22 -1.53
N PHE A 46 10.17 4.92 -1.33
CA PHE A 46 9.53 4.39 -0.14
C PHE A 46 10.45 3.40 0.55
N ILE A 47 10.52 3.49 1.88
CA ILE A 47 11.24 2.56 2.74
C ILE A 47 10.21 1.88 3.64
N GLY A 48 10.12 0.57 3.55
CA GLY A 48 9.21 -0.22 4.34
C GLY A 48 9.54 -1.69 4.17
N GLU A 49 8.64 -2.53 4.64
CA GLU A 49 8.83 -3.98 4.57
C GLU A 49 7.55 -4.63 4.06
N VAL A 50 7.72 -5.64 3.22
CA VAL A 50 6.63 -6.52 2.78
C VAL A 50 7.07 -7.96 2.99
N GLY A 51 6.11 -8.88 3.04
CA GLY A 51 6.41 -10.30 3.09
C GLY A 51 6.81 -10.82 1.71
N HIS A 52 7.51 -11.95 1.71
CA HIS A 52 7.83 -12.67 0.48
C HIS A 52 6.61 -13.49 0.05
N ASP A 53 5.58 -12.81 -0.45
CA ASP A 53 4.30 -13.39 -0.80
C ASP A 53 3.65 -12.58 -1.94
N ARG A 54 2.49 -13.04 -2.40
CA ARG A 54 1.78 -12.37 -3.50
C ARG A 54 1.29 -10.98 -3.12
N VAL A 55 0.90 -10.80 -1.86
CA VAL A 55 0.47 -9.48 -1.37
C VAL A 55 1.65 -8.51 -1.40
N GLY A 56 2.83 -8.95 -0.95
CA GLY A 56 4.04 -8.13 -1.02
C GLY A 56 4.40 -7.74 -2.44
N SER A 57 4.32 -8.69 -3.37
CA SER A 57 4.57 -8.41 -4.80
C SER A 57 3.56 -7.40 -5.35
N HIS A 58 2.30 -7.53 -4.96
CA HIS A 58 1.25 -6.61 -5.39
C HIS A 58 1.52 -5.18 -4.90
N ILE A 59 1.94 -5.04 -3.64
CA ILE A 59 2.28 -3.73 -3.06
C ILE A 59 3.47 -3.12 -3.79
N LEU A 60 4.53 -3.92 -4.04
CA LEU A 60 5.71 -3.43 -4.77
C LEU A 60 5.36 -2.99 -6.20
N ASP A 61 4.55 -3.77 -6.90
CA ASP A 61 4.12 -3.44 -8.25
C ASP A 61 3.30 -2.15 -8.27
N PHE A 62 2.42 -1.97 -7.30
CA PHE A 62 1.63 -0.75 -7.17
C PHE A 62 2.52 0.48 -7.00
N LEU A 63 3.54 0.37 -6.14
CA LEU A 63 4.49 1.47 -5.93
C LEU A 63 5.25 1.79 -7.23
N LYS A 64 5.74 0.75 -7.92
CA LYS A 64 6.45 0.92 -9.19
C LYS A 64 5.56 1.53 -10.26
N ASP A 65 4.31 1.10 -10.35
CA ASP A 65 3.35 1.61 -11.32
C ASP A 65 3.04 3.09 -11.08
N ASN A 66 3.20 3.55 -9.85
CA ASN A 66 3.06 4.96 -9.49
C ASN A 66 4.38 5.71 -9.46
N HIS A 67 5.43 5.14 -10.05
CA HIS A 67 6.76 5.73 -10.18
C HIS A 67 7.46 6.02 -8.85
N VAL A 68 7.11 5.28 -7.81
CA VAL A 68 7.80 5.35 -6.50
C VAL A 68 8.96 4.38 -6.52
N GLY A 69 10.15 4.84 -6.11
CA GLY A 69 11.33 4.00 -6.01
C GLY A 69 11.20 2.99 -4.87
N VAL A 70 11.51 1.72 -5.14
CA VAL A 70 11.37 0.63 -4.17
C VAL A 70 12.69 -0.07 -3.86
N SER A 71 13.81 0.51 -4.28
CA SER A 71 15.13 -0.12 -4.11
C SER A 71 15.51 -0.33 -2.64
N LYS A 72 14.89 0.41 -1.73
CA LYS A 72 15.16 0.34 -0.29
C LYS A 72 14.06 -0.38 0.47
N MET A 73 13.11 -1.00 -0.22
CA MET A 73 12.11 -1.86 0.40
C MET A 73 12.75 -3.17 0.84
N GLU A 74 12.39 -3.62 2.03
CA GLU A 74 12.83 -4.93 2.52
C GLU A 74 11.76 -5.97 2.26
N ILE A 75 12.20 -7.14 1.82
CA ILE A 75 11.32 -8.30 1.63
C ILE A 75 11.68 -9.31 2.70
N SER A 76 10.77 -9.52 3.65
CA SER A 76 10.98 -10.46 4.74
C SER A 76 10.74 -11.88 4.25
N PRO A 77 11.74 -12.77 4.27
CA PRO A 77 11.54 -14.15 3.81
C PRO A 77 10.63 -14.97 4.72
N GLU A 78 10.52 -14.58 5.98
CA GLU A 78 9.72 -15.29 6.97
C GLU A 78 8.47 -14.51 7.40
N GLY A 79 8.39 -13.23 7.00
CA GLY A 79 7.27 -12.38 7.34
C GLY A 79 6.11 -12.56 6.39
N GLN A 80 4.95 -12.13 6.83
CA GLN A 80 3.75 -12.06 6.00
C GLN A 80 3.40 -10.60 5.77
N SER A 81 2.92 -10.29 4.57
CA SER A 81 2.40 -8.97 4.29
C SER A 81 1.12 -8.71 5.09
N HIS A 82 0.94 -7.48 5.52
CA HIS A 82 -0.20 -7.10 6.34
C HIS A 82 -1.46 -6.92 5.48
N LEU A 83 -2.58 -7.42 5.99
CA LEU A 83 -3.89 -7.26 5.37
C LEU A 83 -4.78 -6.46 6.30
N SER A 84 -5.64 -5.65 5.72
CA SER A 84 -6.73 -4.97 6.43
C SER A 84 -8.03 -5.26 5.71
N LEU A 85 -9.10 -5.50 6.45
CA LEU A 85 -10.42 -5.72 5.89
C LEU A 85 -11.29 -4.52 6.24
N ALA A 86 -11.88 -3.91 5.23
CA ALA A 86 -12.77 -2.77 5.39
C ALA A 86 -14.16 -3.16 4.86
N PHE A 87 -15.16 -3.10 5.73
CA PHE A 87 -16.55 -3.42 5.37
C PHE A 87 -17.33 -2.12 5.23
N LEU A 88 -17.81 -1.84 4.04
CA LEU A 88 -18.60 -0.63 3.78
C LEU A 88 -20.07 -0.88 4.11
N ASP A 89 -20.70 0.10 4.76
CA ASP A 89 -22.14 0.10 4.98
C ASP A 89 -22.87 0.74 3.78
N GLU A 90 -24.18 0.91 3.89
CA GLU A 90 -25.01 1.48 2.81
C GLU A 90 -24.60 2.91 2.45
N GLU A 91 -23.96 3.63 3.39
CA GLU A 91 -23.50 5.00 3.18
C GLU A 91 -22.01 5.06 2.82
N ASN A 92 -21.38 3.91 2.57
CA ASN A 92 -19.96 3.76 2.27
C ASN A 92 -19.03 4.18 3.41
N ASN A 93 -19.50 4.11 4.65
CA ASN A 93 -18.65 4.24 5.83
C ASN A 93 -17.96 2.91 6.08
N ALA A 94 -16.68 2.95 6.43
CA ALA A 94 -15.88 1.76 6.60
C ALA A 94 -15.82 1.30 8.06
N ASP A 95 -15.98 -0.01 8.26
CA ASP A 95 -15.71 -0.70 9.51
C ASP A 95 -14.50 -1.59 9.27
N TYR A 96 -13.45 -1.41 10.05
CA TYR A 96 -12.18 -2.10 9.86
C TYR A 96 -11.98 -3.25 10.83
N LEU A 97 -11.41 -4.29 10.30
CA LEU A 97 -10.93 -5.41 11.11
C LEU A 97 -9.41 -5.56 10.96
#